data_265689c80c34ddeae7b4a018524f08e6
#
_entry.id   265689c80c34ddeae7b4a018524f08e6
#
_cell.length_a   1.000
_cell.length_b   1.000
_cell.length_c   1.000
_cell.angle_alpha   90.00
_cell.angle_beta   90.00
_cell.angle_gamma   90.00
#
_symmetry.space_group_name_H-M   'P 1'
#
loop_
_entity.id
_entity.type
_entity.pdbx_description
1 polymer ?
#
loop_
_entity_poly.entity_id
_entity_poly.type
_entity_poly.pdbx_seq_one_letter_code
_entity_poly.pdbx_strand_id
1 'polypeptide(L)'
;MTLGTTTTRPPLADRVAVAPISWGVSEVPGWGLQLTPDRVLAEMRDLGVTATEFGPDGFLPHEPAEKARVLDQYGMRAVGGFVPVVLHDAAIDPAPVVQRAVKASLAAGATRMVLAADTGQVGYDSRPELDGAQWERLLANLDRLDRIAADSGIVAAIHPHVGTLVESADDVSRVLAGCGIGLCLDTGHLLIGGSDPVELAVRHTDRITHVHLKDVRIDVARRVQSGELGYTDAVGRDMYAALGAGDIDIRRIVTALEDAGYDGYYVLEQDIVLTDEPAPGSDPVDDVRASLAFLTATTTG
;
A
#
# COMPACT_ATOMS: atom_id res chain seq x y z
N MET A 1 5.81 32.81 25.99
CA MET A 1 4.58 32.54 25.25
C MET A 1 4.99 32.07 23.85
N THR A 2 5.13 30.79 23.66
CA THR A 2 5.40 30.15 22.36
C THR A 2 4.05 29.97 21.69
N LEU A 3 3.78 30.72 20.64
CA LEU A 3 2.63 30.51 19.77
C LEU A 3 2.87 29.16 19.04
N GLY A 4 2.20 28.12 19.52
CA GLY A 4 2.12 26.87 18.80
C GLY A 4 1.39 27.14 17.49
N THR A 5 2.10 27.03 16.38
CA THR A 5 1.49 26.92 15.05
C THR A 5 0.70 25.61 15.03
N THR A 6 -0.61 25.69 15.26
CA THR A 6 -1.53 24.62 14.88
C THR A 6 -1.48 24.52 13.36
N THR A 7 -0.64 23.64 12.83
CA THR A 7 -0.75 23.22 11.44
C THR A 7 -2.10 22.52 11.30
N THR A 8 -3.05 23.19 10.67
CA THR A 8 -4.33 22.57 10.34
C THR A 8 -4.07 21.40 9.39
N ARG A 9 -4.58 20.23 9.74
CA ARG A 9 -4.52 19.01 8.88
C ARG A 9 -5.08 19.36 7.49
N PRO A 10 -4.39 18.99 6.40
CA PRO A 10 -4.91 19.21 5.05
C PRO A 10 -6.27 18.50 4.86
N PRO A 11 -7.17 19.04 4.05
CA PRO A 11 -8.40 18.36 3.67
C PRO A 11 -8.13 16.95 3.12
N LEU A 12 -9.09 16.03 3.26
CA LEU A 12 -8.93 14.66 2.75
C LEU A 12 -8.61 14.66 1.24
N ALA A 13 -9.25 15.53 0.46
CA ALA A 13 -9.02 15.63 -0.97
C ALA A 13 -7.54 15.88 -1.34
N ASP A 14 -6.79 16.60 -0.49
CA ASP A 14 -5.36 16.89 -0.70
C ASP A 14 -4.45 15.73 -0.22
N ARG A 15 -5.06 14.71 0.40
CA ARG A 15 -4.40 13.52 0.97
C ARG A 15 -4.80 12.23 0.25
N VAL A 16 -5.36 12.33 -0.93
CA VAL A 16 -5.62 11.17 -1.79
C VAL A 16 -4.46 10.99 -2.75
N ALA A 17 -3.99 9.75 -2.84
CA ALA A 17 -2.99 9.32 -3.82
C ALA A 17 -3.50 8.08 -4.55
N VAL A 18 -2.84 7.72 -5.65
CA VAL A 18 -3.17 6.51 -6.40
C VAL A 18 -1.89 5.76 -6.70
N ALA A 19 -1.88 4.43 -6.54
CA ALA A 19 -0.71 3.61 -6.85
C ALA A 19 -0.78 3.03 -8.27
N PRO A 20 0.39 2.83 -8.93
CA PRO A 20 0.48 2.29 -10.29
C PRO A 20 -0.14 0.89 -10.47
N ILE A 21 -0.29 0.10 -9.40
CA ILE A 21 -0.95 -1.22 -9.44
C ILE A 21 -2.39 -1.11 -9.95
N SER A 22 -3.06 0.04 -9.77
CA SER A 22 -4.39 0.29 -10.32
C SER A 22 -4.41 0.36 -11.85
N TRP A 23 -3.24 0.37 -12.49
CA TRP A 23 -3.02 0.22 -13.93
C TRP A 23 -2.34 -1.11 -14.31
N GLY A 24 -2.40 -2.10 -13.42
CA GLY A 24 -1.81 -3.42 -13.64
C GLY A 24 -0.29 -3.46 -13.53
N VAL A 25 0.34 -2.41 -13.01
CA VAL A 25 1.81 -2.35 -12.84
C VAL A 25 2.21 -3.10 -11.58
N SER A 26 2.91 -4.23 -11.72
CA SER A 26 3.28 -5.13 -10.63
C SER A 26 4.72 -5.62 -10.77
N GLU A 27 5.35 -5.97 -9.65
CA GLU A 27 6.67 -6.60 -9.57
C GLU A 27 6.64 -8.11 -9.86
N VAL A 28 5.46 -8.72 -9.86
CA VAL A 28 5.31 -10.17 -10.02
C VAL A 28 5.59 -10.58 -11.47
N PRO A 29 6.56 -11.46 -11.72
CA PRO A 29 6.83 -11.94 -13.08
C PRO A 29 5.59 -12.61 -13.68
N GLY A 30 5.21 -12.19 -14.88
CA GLY A 30 4.05 -12.76 -15.58
C GLY A 30 2.69 -12.23 -15.13
N TRP A 31 2.65 -11.14 -14.34
CA TRP A 31 1.42 -10.49 -13.88
C TRP A 31 0.50 -9.96 -15.00
N GLY A 32 0.88 -10.07 -16.23
CA GLY A 32 0.15 -9.55 -17.37
C GLY A 32 0.90 -8.43 -18.08
N LEU A 33 0.18 -7.67 -18.92
CA LEU A 33 0.74 -6.54 -19.64
C LEU A 33 1.07 -5.41 -18.68
N GLN A 34 2.28 -4.86 -18.77
CA GLN A 34 2.75 -3.74 -17.97
C GLN A 34 2.67 -2.45 -18.76
N LEU A 35 1.87 -1.49 -18.29
CA LEU A 35 1.80 -0.15 -18.89
C LEU A 35 3.06 0.67 -18.56
N THR A 36 3.44 1.55 -19.48
CA THR A 36 4.62 2.41 -19.29
C THR A 36 4.36 3.52 -18.25
N PRO A 37 5.40 4.02 -17.57
CA PRO A 37 5.26 5.16 -16.64
C PRO A 37 4.60 6.37 -17.29
N ASP A 38 5.00 6.71 -18.51
CA ASP A 38 4.44 7.86 -19.25
C ASP A 38 2.92 7.74 -19.43
N ARG A 39 2.43 6.53 -19.75
CA ARG A 39 1.02 6.27 -19.91
C ARG A 39 0.29 6.40 -18.56
N VAL A 40 0.76 5.74 -17.54
CA VAL A 40 0.12 5.70 -16.21
C VAL A 40 0.09 7.09 -15.57
N LEU A 41 1.23 7.79 -15.56
CA LEU A 41 1.33 9.12 -14.94
C LEU A 41 0.53 10.19 -15.72
N ALA A 42 0.44 10.07 -17.04
CA ALA A 42 -0.40 10.96 -17.83
C ALA A 42 -1.90 10.76 -17.50
N GLU A 43 -2.36 9.52 -17.40
CA GLU A 43 -3.75 9.22 -17.03
C GLU A 43 -4.09 9.62 -15.60
N MET A 44 -3.17 9.41 -14.64
CA MET A 44 -3.31 9.93 -13.27
C MET A 44 -3.49 11.46 -13.27
N ARG A 45 -2.62 12.18 -13.97
CA ARG A 45 -2.70 13.63 -14.10
C ARG A 45 -4.04 14.07 -14.71
N ASP A 46 -4.48 13.41 -15.78
CA ASP A 46 -5.72 13.75 -16.49
C ASP A 46 -6.98 13.47 -15.65
N LEU A 47 -6.88 12.59 -14.64
CA LEU A 47 -7.87 12.39 -13.57
C LEU A 47 -7.80 13.45 -12.46
N GLY A 48 -6.81 14.34 -12.48
CA GLY A 48 -6.59 15.34 -11.42
C GLY A 48 -5.84 14.80 -10.20
N VAL A 49 -5.26 13.59 -10.28
CA VAL A 49 -4.40 13.04 -9.22
C VAL A 49 -3.13 13.88 -9.13
N THR A 50 -2.71 14.21 -7.91
CA THR A 50 -1.52 15.02 -7.63
C THR A 50 -0.49 14.31 -6.75
N ALA A 51 -0.77 13.07 -6.34
CA ALA A 51 0.13 12.28 -5.50
C ALA A 51 0.07 10.81 -5.88
N THR A 52 1.22 10.13 -5.85
CA THR A 52 1.32 8.72 -6.20
C THR A 52 2.40 8.01 -5.38
N GLU A 53 2.32 6.70 -5.28
CA GLU A 53 3.43 5.85 -4.85
C GLU A 53 4.39 5.56 -6.01
N PHE A 54 5.60 5.10 -5.69
CA PHE A 54 6.64 4.86 -6.70
C PHE A 54 6.32 3.72 -7.66
N GLY A 55 5.38 2.83 -7.28
CA GLY A 55 5.22 1.55 -7.98
C GLY A 55 6.40 0.59 -7.74
N PRO A 56 6.41 -0.56 -8.44
CA PRO A 56 7.45 -1.57 -8.30
C PRO A 56 8.80 -1.09 -8.83
N ASP A 57 9.85 -1.82 -8.43
CA ASP A 57 11.20 -1.54 -8.89
C ASP A 57 11.30 -1.69 -10.42
N GLY A 58 11.87 -0.68 -11.08
CA GLY A 58 11.96 -0.62 -12.54
C GLY A 58 10.78 0.09 -13.24
N PHE A 59 9.68 0.38 -12.57
CA PHE A 59 8.62 1.23 -13.13
C PHE A 59 9.10 2.67 -13.32
N LEU A 60 9.63 3.28 -12.28
CA LEU A 60 10.30 4.59 -12.36
C LEU A 60 11.83 4.41 -12.41
N PRO A 61 12.59 5.40 -12.87
CA PRO A 61 14.06 5.33 -12.89
C PRO A 61 14.65 4.95 -11.53
N HIS A 62 15.72 4.14 -11.54
CA HIS A 62 16.42 3.74 -10.32
C HIS A 62 17.17 4.90 -9.67
N GLU A 63 17.70 5.85 -10.47
CA GLU A 63 18.41 7.02 -9.94
C GLU A 63 17.41 7.95 -9.23
N PRO A 64 17.60 8.23 -7.92
CA PRO A 64 16.65 8.99 -7.12
C PRO A 64 16.29 10.37 -7.69
N ALA A 65 17.27 11.09 -8.23
CA ALA A 65 17.03 12.42 -8.81
C ALA A 65 16.22 12.35 -10.13
N GLU A 66 16.44 11.29 -10.93
CA GLU A 66 15.65 11.06 -12.13
C GLU A 66 14.22 10.64 -11.82
N LYS A 67 14.05 9.77 -10.81
CA LYS A 67 12.73 9.39 -10.30
C LYS A 67 11.92 10.62 -9.89
N ALA A 68 12.51 11.49 -9.09
CA ALA A 68 11.89 12.76 -8.67
C ALA A 68 11.52 13.63 -9.88
N ARG A 69 12.44 13.77 -10.84
CA ARG A 69 12.22 14.57 -12.04
C ARG A 69 11.08 14.04 -12.91
N VAL A 70 10.95 12.70 -13.05
CA VAL A 70 9.84 12.11 -13.80
C VAL A 70 8.51 12.44 -13.13
N LEU A 71 8.39 12.25 -11.81
CA LEU A 71 7.16 12.59 -11.09
C LEU A 71 6.80 14.08 -11.23
N ASP A 72 7.81 14.96 -11.11
CA ASP A 72 7.62 16.42 -11.22
C ASP A 72 7.11 16.84 -12.62
N GLN A 73 7.56 16.17 -13.69
CA GLN A 73 7.08 16.41 -15.06
C GLN A 73 5.56 16.19 -15.22
N TYR A 74 4.98 15.30 -14.40
CA TYR A 74 3.54 15.05 -14.38
C TYR A 74 2.81 15.80 -13.26
N GLY A 75 3.52 16.62 -12.48
CA GLY A 75 2.96 17.34 -11.34
C GLY A 75 2.59 16.42 -10.18
N MET A 76 3.25 15.27 -10.06
CA MET A 76 3.00 14.27 -9.03
C MET A 76 3.92 14.47 -7.83
N ARG A 77 3.34 14.49 -6.61
CA ARG A 77 4.10 14.35 -5.36
C ARG A 77 4.30 12.87 -5.07
N ALA A 78 5.51 12.51 -4.64
CA ALA A 78 5.77 11.17 -4.15
C ALA A 78 5.23 11.02 -2.72
N VAL A 79 4.41 10.00 -2.47
CA VAL A 79 3.96 9.64 -1.12
C VAL A 79 4.97 8.73 -0.45
N GLY A 80 5.37 7.68 -1.12
CA GLY A 80 6.26 6.64 -0.65
C GLY A 80 6.30 5.50 -1.65
N GLY A 81 6.53 4.29 -1.17
CA GLY A 81 6.48 3.12 -2.02
C GLY A 81 6.62 1.83 -1.23
N PHE A 82 6.18 0.77 -1.87
CA PHE A 82 6.27 -0.60 -1.41
C PHE A 82 7.73 -1.08 -1.43
N VAL A 83 8.19 -1.64 -0.31
CA VAL A 83 9.56 -2.11 -0.10
C VAL A 83 9.53 -3.53 0.46
N PRO A 84 9.62 -4.56 -0.38
CA PRO A 84 9.71 -5.94 0.09
C PRO A 84 11.08 -6.18 0.74
N VAL A 85 11.06 -6.79 1.92
CA VAL A 85 12.27 -7.01 2.74
C VAL A 85 12.21 -8.36 3.42
N VAL A 86 13.25 -9.18 3.25
CA VAL A 86 13.40 -10.42 4.00
C VAL A 86 13.82 -10.10 5.44
N LEU A 87 12.95 -10.41 6.40
CA LEU A 87 13.10 -10.00 7.80
C LEU A 87 13.43 -11.16 8.74
N HIS A 88 13.12 -12.39 8.36
CA HIS A 88 13.18 -13.59 9.21
C HIS A 88 14.49 -14.37 9.11
N ASP A 89 15.24 -14.20 8.01
CA ASP A 89 16.46 -14.96 7.75
C ASP A 89 17.67 -14.33 8.47
N ALA A 90 18.39 -15.15 9.24
CA ALA A 90 19.58 -14.75 9.98
C ALA A 90 20.78 -14.41 9.05
N ALA A 91 20.78 -14.93 7.84
CA ALA A 91 21.87 -14.70 6.88
C ALA A 91 21.71 -13.38 6.12
N ILE A 92 20.55 -12.72 6.19
CA ILE A 92 20.22 -11.52 5.43
C ILE A 92 20.13 -10.30 6.35
N ASP A 93 20.92 -9.26 6.08
CA ASP A 93 20.75 -7.94 6.71
C ASP A 93 19.77 -7.10 5.89
N PRO A 94 18.58 -6.76 6.43
CA PRO A 94 17.57 -5.96 5.72
C PRO A 94 17.91 -4.47 5.63
N ALA A 95 18.82 -3.95 6.47
CA ALA A 95 19.10 -2.51 6.55
C ALA A 95 19.55 -1.87 5.22
N PRO A 96 20.42 -2.48 4.39
CA PRO A 96 20.82 -1.88 3.13
C PRO A 96 19.66 -1.65 2.15
N VAL A 97 18.61 -2.50 2.17
CA VAL A 97 17.43 -2.32 1.33
C VAL A 97 16.69 -1.06 1.75
N VAL A 98 16.41 -0.94 3.04
CA VAL A 98 15.68 0.21 3.60
C VAL A 98 16.48 1.51 3.44
N GLN A 99 17.78 1.48 3.64
CA GLN A 99 18.64 2.66 3.43
C GLN A 99 18.61 3.18 1.98
N ARG A 100 18.55 2.28 0.99
CA ARG A 100 18.37 2.68 -0.42
C ARG A 100 16.99 3.29 -0.65
N ALA A 101 15.95 2.69 -0.08
CA ALA A 101 14.58 3.21 -0.18
C ALA A 101 14.44 4.58 0.50
N VAL A 102 15.05 4.78 1.68
CA VAL A 102 15.13 6.08 2.36
C VAL A 102 15.76 7.13 1.45
N LYS A 103 16.91 6.81 0.83
CA LYS A 103 17.59 7.73 -0.09
C LYS A 103 16.71 8.12 -1.28
N ALA A 104 16.01 7.17 -1.87
CA ALA A 104 15.06 7.43 -2.96
C ALA A 104 13.89 8.29 -2.53
N SER A 105 13.32 8.01 -1.36
CA SER A 105 12.22 8.78 -0.78
C SER A 105 12.60 10.22 -0.51
N LEU A 106 13.75 10.46 0.14
CA LEU A 106 14.26 11.81 0.42
C LEU A 106 14.47 12.64 -0.85
N ALA A 107 15.04 12.04 -1.90
CA ALA A 107 15.28 12.73 -3.16
C ALA A 107 13.99 13.14 -3.87
N ALA A 108 12.91 12.36 -3.71
CA ALA A 108 11.59 12.63 -4.29
C ALA A 108 10.66 13.40 -3.34
N GLY A 109 11.11 13.76 -2.13
CA GLY A 109 10.29 14.44 -1.13
C GLY A 109 9.20 13.55 -0.51
N ALA A 110 9.30 12.23 -0.65
CA ALA A 110 8.38 11.30 -0.03
C ALA A 110 8.65 11.16 1.46
N THR A 111 7.58 10.96 2.25
CA THR A 111 7.63 10.91 3.72
C THR A 111 7.16 9.58 4.29
N ARG A 112 6.74 8.65 3.45
CA ARG A 112 6.22 7.33 3.85
C ARG A 112 7.05 6.20 3.24
N MET A 113 7.07 5.06 3.91
CA MET A 113 7.68 3.83 3.43
C MET A 113 6.82 2.65 3.86
N VAL A 114 6.46 1.81 2.90
CA VAL A 114 5.57 0.66 3.10
C VAL A 114 6.39 -0.61 3.02
N LEU A 115 6.73 -1.20 4.18
CA LEU A 115 7.52 -2.43 4.26
C LEU A 115 6.61 -3.65 4.12
N ALA A 116 6.99 -4.61 3.29
CA ALA A 116 6.37 -5.92 3.24
C ALA A 116 7.36 -6.99 3.71
N ALA A 117 6.89 -7.92 4.51
CA ALA A 117 7.70 -9.02 5.05
C ALA A 117 7.87 -10.11 4.00
N ASP A 118 8.80 -9.91 3.07
CA ASP A 118 9.09 -10.80 1.96
C ASP A 118 9.50 -12.22 2.46
N THR A 119 8.95 -13.22 1.80
CA THR A 119 9.26 -14.64 2.05
C THR A 119 10.64 -15.06 1.51
N GLY A 120 11.22 -14.31 0.60
CA GLY A 120 12.36 -14.71 -0.23
C GLY A 120 11.99 -15.66 -1.37
N GLN A 121 10.70 -15.92 -1.60
CA GLN A 121 10.17 -16.74 -2.69
C GLN A 121 9.48 -15.87 -3.75
N VAL A 122 9.29 -16.43 -4.94
CA VAL A 122 8.63 -15.70 -6.03
C VAL A 122 7.11 -15.89 -5.95
N GLY A 123 6.37 -14.80 -6.12
CA GLY A 123 4.90 -14.81 -6.17
C GLY A 123 4.23 -14.72 -4.79
N TYR A 124 2.89 -14.74 -4.80
CA TYR A 124 2.06 -14.51 -3.62
C TYR A 124 1.07 -15.64 -3.32
N ASP A 125 1.20 -16.80 -3.98
CA ASP A 125 0.29 -17.93 -3.78
C ASP A 125 0.74 -18.91 -2.68
N SER A 126 1.91 -18.69 -2.07
CA SER A 126 2.41 -19.52 -0.97
C SER A 126 3.38 -18.77 -0.08
N ARG A 127 3.44 -19.16 1.20
CA ARG A 127 4.38 -18.63 2.18
C ARG A 127 4.84 -19.72 3.15
N PRO A 128 6.08 -19.66 3.67
CA PRO A 128 6.53 -20.56 4.70
C PRO A 128 5.91 -20.22 6.08
N GLU A 129 5.79 -21.21 6.92
CA GLU A 129 5.53 -20.98 8.36
C GLU A 129 6.83 -20.63 9.07
N LEU A 130 6.80 -19.63 9.94
CA LEU A 130 7.93 -19.21 10.74
C LEU A 130 7.93 -19.88 12.12
N ASP A 131 9.10 -20.32 12.57
CA ASP A 131 9.29 -20.71 13.96
C ASP A 131 9.40 -19.49 14.90
N GLY A 132 9.46 -19.75 16.22
CA GLY A 132 9.53 -18.69 17.23
C GLY A 132 10.75 -17.78 17.07
N ALA A 133 11.93 -18.34 16.75
CA ALA A 133 13.16 -17.55 16.58
C ALA A 133 13.13 -16.68 15.33
N GLN A 134 12.49 -17.16 14.27
CA GLN A 134 12.27 -16.40 13.04
C GLN A 134 11.29 -15.24 13.28
N TRP A 135 10.22 -15.46 14.03
CA TRP A 135 9.29 -14.40 14.43
C TRP A 135 9.97 -13.33 15.30
N GLU A 136 10.73 -13.73 16.32
CA GLU A 136 11.48 -12.78 17.16
C GLU A 136 12.41 -11.91 16.32
N ARG A 137 13.09 -12.50 15.35
CA ARG A 137 13.98 -11.78 14.42
C ARG A 137 13.22 -10.83 13.52
N LEU A 138 12.08 -11.25 12.94
CA LEU A 138 11.23 -10.42 12.10
C LEU A 138 10.79 -9.18 12.88
N LEU A 139 10.25 -9.34 14.08
CA LEU A 139 9.80 -8.24 14.93
C LEU A 139 10.95 -7.29 15.32
N ALA A 140 12.10 -7.83 15.70
CA ALA A 140 13.29 -7.05 16.05
C ALA A 140 13.82 -6.26 14.83
N ASN A 141 13.76 -6.85 13.63
CA ASN A 141 14.13 -6.15 12.40
C ASN A 141 13.11 -5.06 12.06
N LEU A 142 11.82 -5.25 12.22
CA LEU A 142 10.82 -4.19 12.02
C LEU A 142 11.11 -2.98 12.90
N ASP A 143 11.36 -3.15 14.21
CA ASP A 143 11.74 -2.05 15.11
C ASP A 143 13.06 -1.38 14.73
N ARG A 144 14.01 -2.15 14.19
CA ARG A 144 15.30 -1.61 13.72
C ARG A 144 15.11 -0.77 12.46
N LEU A 145 14.32 -1.24 11.50
CA LEU A 145 14.07 -0.56 10.23
C LEU A 145 13.21 0.68 10.41
N ASP A 146 12.23 0.63 11.31
CA ASP A 146 11.44 1.80 11.69
C ASP A 146 12.33 2.93 12.21
N ARG A 147 13.28 2.62 13.11
CA ARG A 147 14.26 3.62 13.58
C ARG A 147 15.13 4.18 12.45
N ILE A 148 15.61 3.35 11.52
CA ILE A 148 16.41 3.82 10.38
C ILE A 148 15.60 4.80 9.52
N ALA A 149 14.32 4.53 9.27
CA ALA A 149 13.43 5.43 8.55
C ALA A 149 13.18 6.73 9.33
N ALA A 150 12.84 6.62 10.61
CA ALA A 150 12.51 7.74 11.50
C ALA A 150 13.69 8.70 11.68
N ASP A 151 14.94 8.20 11.79
CA ASP A 151 16.16 9.02 11.86
C ASP A 151 16.33 9.92 10.62
N SER A 152 15.68 9.57 9.52
CA SER A 152 15.66 10.33 8.27
C SER A 152 14.37 11.14 8.06
N GLY A 153 13.46 11.15 9.04
CA GLY A 153 12.17 11.83 8.93
C GLY A 153 11.14 11.10 8.07
N ILE A 154 11.33 9.80 7.81
CA ILE A 154 10.40 8.96 7.07
C ILE A 154 9.61 8.09 8.06
N VAL A 155 8.30 8.05 7.89
CA VAL A 155 7.41 7.17 8.66
C VAL A 155 7.30 5.84 7.93
N ALA A 156 7.76 4.77 8.58
CA ALA A 156 7.60 3.41 8.07
C ALA A 156 6.28 2.79 8.55
N ALA A 157 5.72 1.92 7.73
CA ALA A 157 4.59 1.08 8.07
C ALA A 157 4.84 -0.35 7.60
N ILE A 158 4.47 -1.34 8.41
CA ILE A 158 4.40 -2.72 7.92
C ILE A 158 3.09 -2.91 7.17
N HIS A 159 3.16 -3.53 6.02
CA HIS A 159 2.03 -3.83 5.16
C HIS A 159 1.69 -5.33 5.24
N PRO A 160 0.63 -5.71 5.94
CA PRO A 160 0.09 -7.06 5.81
C PRO A 160 -0.35 -7.30 4.36
N HIS A 161 0.25 -8.29 3.72
CA HIS A 161 0.02 -8.56 2.30
C HIS A 161 -0.10 -10.05 2.07
N VAL A 162 -1.07 -10.47 1.25
CA VAL A 162 -1.25 -11.87 0.86
C VAL A 162 0.05 -12.42 0.28
N GLY A 163 0.44 -13.64 0.69
CA GLY A 163 1.67 -14.29 0.25
C GLY A 163 2.94 -13.75 0.89
N THR A 164 2.88 -12.81 1.83
CA THR A 164 4.02 -12.38 2.65
C THR A 164 4.01 -13.06 4.03
N LEU A 165 5.04 -12.83 4.85
CA LEU A 165 5.13 -13.41 6.19
C LEU A 165 4.23 -12.71 7.23
N VAL A 166 3.65 -11.57 6.90
CA VAL A 166 2.63 -10.89 7.69
C VAL A 166 1.37 -10.78 6.83
N GLU A 167 0.47 -11.74 6.98
CA GLU A 167 -0.75 -11.86 6.16
C GLU A 167 -1.99 -12.08 7.02
N SER A 168 -1.99 -13.14 7.85
CA SER A 168 -3.17 -13.55 8.61
C SER A 168 -3.49 -12.63 9.78
N ALA A 169 -4.73 -12.71 10.30
CA ALA A 169 -5.14 -12.00 11.50
C ALA A 169 -4.21 -12.28 12.70
N ASP A 170 -3.71 -13.52 12.84
CA ASP A 170 -2.75 -13.89 13.87
C ASP A 170 -1.40 -13.19 13.67
N ASP A 171 -0.92 -13.09 12.41
CA ASP A 171 0.33 -12.41 12.12
C ASP A 171 0.23 -10.91 12.42
N VAL A 172 -0.88 -10.27 12.01
CA VAL A 172 -1.17 -8.87 12.32
C VAL A 172 -1.19 -8.65 13.83
N SER A 173 -1.86 -9.53 14.57
CA SER A 173 -1.92 -9.46 16.04
C SER A 173 -0.53 -9.58 16.67
N ARG A 174 0.32 -10.48 16.16
CA ARG A 174 1.72 -10.63 16.62
C ARG A 174 2.55 -9.38 16.39
N VAL A 175 2.41 -8.75 15.21
CA VAL A 175 3.09 -7.49 14.90
C VAL A 175 2.61 -6.37 15.81
N LEU A 176 1.30 -6.19 15.97
CA LEU A 176 0.74 -5.15 16.84
C LEU A 176 1.17 -5.30 18.31
N ALA A 177 1.33 -6.52 18.79
CA ALA A 177 1.77 -6.82 20.16
C ALA A 177 3.30 -6.81 20.34
N GLY A 178 4.06 -7.12 19.29
CA GLY A 178 5.48 -7.45 19.38
C GLY A 178 6.46 -6.36 18.96
N CYS A 179 6.03 -5.32 18.27
CA CYS A 179 6.89 -4.21 17.85
C CYS A 179 6.13 -2.88 17.74
N GLY A 180 6.89 -1.78 17.62
CA GLY A 180 6.35 -0.42 17.63
C GLY A 180 6.07 0.16 16.24
N ILE A 181 6.47 -0.49 15.15
CA ILE A 181 6.26 0.02 13.78
C ILE A 181 4.80 0.31 13.48
N GLY A 182 4.52 1.36 12.71
CA GLY A 182 3.18 1.65 12.22
C GLY A 182 2.60 0.56 11.32
N LEU A 183 1.28 0.52 11.19
CA LEU A 183 0.56 -0.38 10.31
C LEU A 183 0.13 0.35 9.04
N CYS A 184 0.38 -0.23 7.89
CA CYS A 184 -0.34 0.09 6.66
C CYS A 184 -1.70 -0.64 6.70
N LEU A 185 -2.78 0.12 6.82
CA LEU A 185 -4.12 -0.43 6.73
C LEU A 185 -4.47 -0.64 5.26
N ASP A 186 -4.09 -1.80 4.70
CA ASP A 186 -4.59 -2.23 3.41
C ASP A 186 -5.91 -2.97 3.59
N THR A 187 -6.99 -2.37 3.15
CA THR A 187 -8.34 -2.88 3.42
C THR A 187 -8.63 -4.20 2.71
N GLY A 188 -8.05 -4.40 1.53
CA GLY A 188 -8.23 -5.63 0.74
C GLY A 188 -7.40 -6.79 1.28
N HIS A 189 -6.08 -6.60 1.42
CA HIS A 189 -5.20 -7.67 1.92
C HIS A 189 -5.56 -8.11 3.33
N LEU A 190 -5.94 -7.18 4.21
CA LEU A 190 -6.39 -7.51 5.56
C LEU A 190 -7.66 -8.37 5.53
N LEU A 191 -8.65 -8.03 4.69
CA LEU A 191 -9.87 -8.83 4.56
C LEU A 191 -9.54 -10.24 4.05
N ILE A 192 -8.72 -10.35 3.00
CA ILE A 192 -8.33 -11.65 2.42
C ILE A 192 -7.52 -12.47 3.42
N GLY A 193 -6.63 -11.85 4.21
CA GLY A 193 -5.89 -12.49 5.28
C GLY A 193 -6.72 -12.83 6.53
N GLY A 194 -8.03 -12.55 6.53
CA GLY A 194 -8.96 -12.90 7.61
C GLY A 194 -9.02 -11.88 8.76
N SER A 195 -8.43 -10.70 8.61
CA SER A 195 -8.63 -9.56 9.52
C SER A 195 -9.87 -8.76 9.13
N ASP A 196 -10.50 -8.10 10.10
CA ASP A 196 -11.54 -7.10 9.84
C ASP A 196 -10.88 -5.70 9.73
N PRO A 197 -10.77 -5.12 8.51
CA PRO A 197 -10.13 -3.82 8.34
C PRO A 197 -10.92 -2.68 9.01
N VAL A 198 -12.23 -2.82 9.18
CA VAL A 198 -13.06 -1.84 9.91
C VAL A 198 -12.75 -1.88 11.39
N GLU A 199 -12.65 -3.09 11.97
CA GLU A 199 -12.29 -3.25 13.39
C GLU A 199 -10.89 -2.69 13.65
N LEU A 200 -9.92 -2.97 12.80
CA LEU A 200 -8.56 -2.43 12.91
C LEU A 200 -8.55 -0.90 12.81
N ALA A 201 -9.27 -0.32 11.87
CA ALA A 201 -9.38 1.13 11.71
C ALA A 201 -9.98 1.81 12.96
N VAL A 202 -10.92 1.17 13.64
CA VAL A 202 -11.58 1.73 14.84
C VAL A 202 -10.74 1.53 16.10
N ARG A 203 -10.09 0.35 16.26
CA ARG A 203 -9.42 -0.01 17.52
C ARG A 203 -7.94 0.33 17.59
N HIS A 204 -7.28 0.47 16.44
CA HIS A 204 -5.83 0.64 16.33
C HIS A 204 -5.46 1.88 15.52
N THR A 205 -6.28 2.93 15.57
CA THR A 205 -6.04 4.20 14.84
C THR A 205 -4.68 4.80 15.14
N ASP A 206 -4.20 4.68 16.37
CA ASP A 206 -2.90 5.13 16.83
C ASP A 206 -1.70 4.38 16.22
N ARG A 207 -1.96 3.21 15.67
CA ARG A 207 -0.96 2.35 15.00
C ARG A 207 -0.98 2.53 13.47
N ILE A 208 -2.06 3.09 12.90
CA ILE A 208 -2.20 3.26 11.45
C ILE A 208 -1.45 4.50 11.00
N THR A 209 -0.38 4.31 10.25
CA THR A 209 0.47 5.38 9.73
C THR A 209 0.43 5.51 8.22
N HIS A 210 -0.16 4.53 7.54
CA HIS A 210 -0.41 4.52 6.10
C HIS A 210 -1.70 3.79 5.77
N VAL A 211 -2.32 4.10 4.63
CA VAL A 211 -3.59 3.48 4.24
C VAL A 211 -3.59 3.18 2.74
N HIS A 212 -3.82 1.91 2.40
CA HIS A 212 -4.21 1.48 1.07
C HIS A 212 -5.70 1.14 1.06
N LEU A 213 -6.44 1.82 0.21
CA LEU A 213 -7.87 1.57 0.05
C LEU A 213 -8.09 0.67 -1.16
N LYS A 214 -8.46 -0.56 -0.88
CA LYS A 214 -8.89 -1.57 -1.85
C LYS A 214 -10.29 -2.02 -1.48
N ASP A 215 -11.19 -2.14 -2.44
CA ASP A 215 -12.49 -2.76 -2.22
C ASP A 215 -12.53 -4.15 -2.84
N VAL A 216 -13.22 -5.09 -2.19
CA VAL A 216 -13.11 -6.52 -2.48
C VAL A 216 -14.49 -7.14 -2.57
N ARG A 217 -14.70 -8.02 -3.55
CA ARG A 217 -15.86 -8.90 -3.61
C ARG A 217 -15.65 -10.07 -2.66
N ILE A 218 -16.40 -10.12 -1.58
CA ILE A 218 -16.17 -11.05 -0.46
C ILE A 218 -16.40 -12.51 -0.85
N ASP A 219 -17.26 -12.78 -1.83
CA ASP A 219 -17.50 -14.12 -2.34
C ASP A 219 -16.25 -14.70 -3.03
N VAL A 220 -15.51 -13.88 -3.78
CA VAL A 220 -14.24 -14.28 -4.40
C VAL A 220 -13.14 -14.39 -3.34
N ALA A 221 -13.04 -13.43 -2.42
CA ALA A 221 -12.07 -13.47 -1.32
C ALA A 221 -12.20 -14.73 -0.45
N ARG A 222 -13.43 -15.16 -0.16
CA ARG A 222 -13.69 -16.40 0.60
C ARG A 222 -13.18 -17.66 -0.10
N ARG A 223 -13.15 -17.68 -1.42
CA ARG A 223 -12.58 -18.80 -2.18
C ARG A 223 -11.07 -18.83 -2.10
N VAL A 224 -10.43 -17.66 -2.01
CA VAL A 224 -8.99 -17.56 -1.72
C VAL A 224 -8.70 -18.04 -0.29
N GLN A 225 -9.45 -17.57 0.69
CA GLN A 225 -9.30 -17.97 2.10
C GLN A 225 -9.47 -19.47 2.31
N SER A 226 -10.36 -20.12 1.55
CA SER A 226 -10.60 -21.56 1.62
C SER A 226 -9.57 -22.39 0.84
N GLY A 227 -8.68 -21.76 0.07
CA GLY A 227 -7.75 -22.44 -0.82
C GLY A 227 -8.40 -23.02 -2.09
N GLU A 228 -9.65 -22.69 -2.39
CA GLU A 228 -10.34 -23.10 -3.63
C GLU A 228 -9.77 -22.38 -4.86
N LEU A 229 -9.30 -21.15 -4.66
CA LEU A 229 -8.75 -20.31 -5.73
C LEU A 229 -7.42 -19.71 -5.27
N GLY A 230 -6.40 -19.71 -6.13
CA GLY A 230 -5.14 -19.00 -5.89
C GLY A 230 -5.35 -17.49 -5.90
N TYR A 231 -4.52 -16.77 -5.17
CA TYR A 231 -4.62 -15.31 -5.09
C TYR A 231 -4.47 -14.64 -6.44
N THR A 232 -3.42 -15.00 -7.20
CA THR A 232 -3.16 -14.43 -8.53
C THR A 232 -4.32 -14.69 -9.50
N ASP A 233 -4.90 -15.90 -9.47
CA ASP A 233 -6.08 -16.24 -10.27
C ASP A 233 -7.32 -15.43 -9.86
N ALA A 234 -7.48 -15.14 -8.56
CA ALA A 234 -8.61 -14.37 -8.04
C ALA A 234 -8.54 -12.90 -8.50
N VAL A 235 -7.35 -12.30 -8.49
CA VAL A 235 -7.14 -10.94 -9.03
C VAL A 235 -7.55 -10.88 -10.49
N GLY A 236 -7.14 -11.87 -11.31
CA GLY A 236 -7.54 -11.96 -12.72
C GLY A 236 -9.04 -12.27 -12.96
N ARG A 237 -9.82 -12.47 -11.87
CA ARG A 237 -11.27 -12.73 -11.89
C ARG A 237 -12.07 -11.68 -11.14
N ASP A 238 -11.64 -10.45 -11.22
CA ASP A 238 -12.32 -9.27 -10.65
C ASP A 238 -12.57 -9.38 -9.13
N MET A 239 -11.62 -9.93 -8.36
CA MET A 239 -11.71 -9.95 -6.89
C MET A 239 -11.71 -8.53 -6.32
N TYR A 240 -10.91 -7.65 -6.88
CA TYR A 240 -10.91 -6.23 -6.52
C TYR A 240 -11.90 -5.45 -7.36
N ALA A 241 -12.48 -4.41 -6.79
CA ALA A 241 -13.46 -3.55 -7.41
C ALA A 241 -13.16 -2.08 -7.13
N ALA A 242 -13.73 -1.18 -7.92
CA ALA A 242 -13.71 0.24 -7.61
C ALA A 242 -14.33 0.49 -6.22
N LEU A 243 -13.83 1.47 -5.48
CA LEU A 243 -14.31 1.76 -4.13
C LEU A 243 -15.82 2.02 -4.10
N GLY A 244 -16.51 1.30 -3.23
CA GLY A 244 -17.97 1.31 -3.08
C GLY A 244 -18.71 0.34 -4.01
N ALA A 245 -17.99 -0.42 -4.85
CA ALA A 245 -18.54 -1.49 -5.68
C ALA A 245 -18.21 -2.90 -5.15
N GLY A 246 -17.39 -3.00 -4.10
CA GLY A 246 -17.13 -4.21 -3.34
C GLY A 246 -17.94 -4.26 -2.04
N ASP A 247 -17.48 -5.06 -1.10
CA ASP A 247 -18.22 -5.39 0.13
C ASP A 247 -17.57 -4.80 1.40
N ILE A 248 -16.47 -4.04 1.30
CA ILE A 248 -15.80 -3.41 2.44
C ILE A 248 -16.47 -2.08 2.78
N ASP A 249 -16.78 -1.85 4.04
CA ASP A 249 -17.30 -0.55 4.49
C ASP A 249 -16.20 0.53 4.55
N ILE A 250 -15.73 0.91 3.37
CA ILE A 250 -14.67 1.93 3.19
C ILE A 250 -15.07 3.26 3.83
N ARG A 251 -16.37 3.65 3.78
CA ARG A 251 -16.85 4.90 4.39
C ARG A 251 -16.60 4.92 5.89
N ARG A 252 -16.91 3.81 6.56
CA ARG A 252 -16.72 3.67 8.01
C ARG A 252 -15.24 3.72 8.39
N ILE A 253 -14.38 3.10 7.57
CA ILE A 253 -12.92 3.14 7.76
C ILE A 253 -12.42 4.57 7.66
N VAL A 254 -12.73 5.28 6.57
CA VAL A 254 -12.31 6.66 6.36
C VAL A 254 -12.84 7.57 7.46
N THR A 255 -14.12 7.45 7.83
CA THR A 255 -14.71 8.24 8.92
C THR A 255 -13.98 8.01 10.24
N ALA A 256 -13.73 6.75 10.62
CA ALA A 256 -13.03 6.44 11.87
C ALA A 256 -11.62 7.04 11.92
N LEU A 257 -10.88 6.97 10.81
CA LEU A 257 -9.53 7.54 10.72
C LEU A 257 -9.55 9.08 10.74
N GLU A 258 -10.49 9.71 10.04
CA GLU A 258 -10.67 11.17 10.04
C GLU A 258 -11.03 11.69 11.45
N ASP A 259 -11.95 11.02 12.15
CA ASP A 259 -12.35 11.36 13.51
C ASP A 259 -11.20 11.20 14.52
N ALA A 260 -10.34 10.20 14.30
CA ALA A 260 -9.14 9.99 15.11
C ALA A 260 -7.99 10.97 14.78
N GLY A 261 -8.13 11.80 13.74
CA GLY A 261 -7.11 12.77 13.35
C GLY A 261 -6.00 12.22 12.47
N TYR A 262 -6.21 11.11 11.76
CA TYR A 262 -5.24 10.58 10.79
C TYR A 262 -4.85 11.65 9.77
N ASP A 263 -3.56 11.90 9.61
CA ASP A 263 -2.98 12.97 8.78
C ASP A 263 -2.21 12.45 7.55
N GLY A 264 -2.15 11.13 7.39
CA GLY A 264 -1.48 10.48 6.26
C GLY A 264 -2.31 10.48 4.97
N TYR A 265 -1.77 9.84 3.95
CA TYR A 265 -2.44 9.67 2.66
C TYR A 265 -3.39 8.47 2.69
N TYR A 266 -4.47 8.59 1.91
CA TYR A 266 -5.30 7.48 1.47
C TYR A 266 -4.88 7.13 0.04
N VAL A 267 -4.21 6.02 -0.13
CA VAL A 267 -3.74 5.57 -1.45
C VAL A 267 -4.79 4.64 -2.04
N LEU A 268 -5.31 4.98 -3.21
CA LEU A 268 -6.19 4.11 -3.97
C LEU A 268 -5.37 3.01 -4.63
N GLU A 269 -5.76 1.79 -4.40
CA GLU A 269 -5.21 0.61 -5.05
C GLU A 269 -6.31 -0.34 -5.49
N GLN A 270 -6.22 -0.80 -6.72
CA GLN A 270 -7.04 -1.87 -7.25
C GLN A 270 -6.11 -2.80 -8.03
N ASP A 271 -5.82 -3.96 -7.46
CA ASP A 271 -4.96 -4.92 -8.15
C ASP A 271 -5.71 -5.48 -9.35
N ILE A 272 -5.13 -5.30 -10.53
CA ILE A 272 -5.69 -5.79 -11.79
C ILE A 272 -4.62 -6.48 -12.62
N VAL A 273 -5.06 -7.41 -13.47
CA VAL A 273 -4.20 -8.10 -14.44
C VAL A 273 -4.68 -7.71 -15.83
N LEU A 274 -3.85 -6.97 -16.57
CA LEU A 274 -4.16 -6.60 -17.94
C LEU A 274 -3.72 -7.74 -18.90
N THR A 275 -4.63 -8.25 -19.71
CA THR A 275 -4.33 -9.22 -20.76
C THR A 275 -3.94 -8.56 -22.08
N ASP A 276 -4.54 -7.40 -22.34
CA ASP A 276 -4.34 -6.60 -23.54
C ASP A 276 -4.14 -5.13 -23.15
N GLU A 277 -3.58 -4.32 -24.05
CA GLU A 277 -3.43 -2.90 -23.84
C GLU A 277 -4.80 -2.19 -23.94
N PRO A 278 -5.30 -1.58 -22.86
CA PRO A 278 -6.57 -0.88 -22.90
C PRO A 278 -6.48 0.40 -23.74
N ALA A 279 -7.60 0.82 -24.34
CA ALA A 279 -7.64 2.10 -25.00
C ALA A 279 -7.36 3.25 -24.00
N PRO A 280 -6.69 4.34 -24.43
CA PRO A 280 -6.46 5.47 -23.55
C PRO A 280 -7.77 6.03 -22.96
N GLY A 281 -7.82 6.18 -21.63
CA GLY A 281 -8.96 6.72 -20.91
C GLY A 281 -10.13 5.75 -20.68
N SER A 282 -9.97 4.46 -21.04
CA SER A 282 -10.89 3.39 -20.64
C SER A 282 -10.37 2.66 -19.39
N ASP A 283 -10.97 1.50 -19.04
CA ASP A 283 -10.45 0.70 -17.93
C ASP A 283 -8.90 0.59 -18.00
N PRO A 284 -8.19 0.82 -16.90
CA PRO A 284 -8.61 0.98 -15.48
C PRO A 284 -8.98 2.43 -15.08
N VAL A 285 -8.88 3.39 -15.97
CA VAL A 285 -9.14 4.82 -15.69
C VAL A 285 -10.55 5.07 -15.17
N ASP A 286 -11.54 4.33 -15.68
CA ASP A 286 -12.94 4.48 -15.25
C ASP A 286 -13.13 4.00 -13.80
N ASP A 287 -12.48 2.93 -13.38
CA ASP A 287 -12.52 2.42 -12.01
C ASP A 287 -11.84 3.39 -11.03
N VAL A 288 -10.68 3.92 -11.40
CA VAL A 288 -10.00 4.94 -10.57
C VAL A 288 -10.85 6.21 -10.46
N ARG A 289 -11.50 6.64 -11.56
CA ARG A 289 -12.41 7.79 -11.56
C ARG A 289 -13.61 7.55 -10.61
N ALA A 290 -14.20 6.36 -10.65
CA ALA A 290 -15.30 5.99 -9.76
C ALA A 290 -14.85 5.98 -8.29
N SER A 291 -13.67 5.44 -8.00
CA SER A 291 -13.07 5.41 -6.66
C SER A 291 -12.78 6.81 -6.10
N LEU A 292 -12.24 7.72 -6.92
CA LEU A 292 -12.03 9.12 -6.56
C LEU A 292 -13.35 9.84 -6.25
N ALA A 293 -14.38 9.62 -7.07
CA ALA A 293 -15.72 10.18 -6.87
C ALA A 293 -16.35 9.65 -5.56
N PHE A 294 -16.19 8.35 -5.27
CA PHE A 294 -16.65 7.74 -4.03
C PHE A 294 -16.01 8.38 -2.79
N LEU A 295 -14.69 8.57 -2.78
CA LEU A 295 -14.00 9.22 -1.67
C LEU A 295 -14.42 10.67 -1.49
N THR A 296 -14.58 11.42 -2.58
CA THR A 296 -15.06 12.81 -2.52
C THR A 296 -16.44 12.89 -1.89
N ALA A 297 -17.35 11.98 -2.25
CA ALA A 297 -18.69 11.92 -1.68
C ALA A 297 -18.70 11.49 -0.20
N THR A 298 -17.68 10.75 0.26
CA THR A 298 -17.57 10.31 1.66
C THR A 298 -17.28 11.48 2.61
N THR A 299 -16.65 12.55 2.13
CA THR A 299 -16.24 13.71 2.93
C THR A 299 -17.26 14.85 2.96
N THR A 300 -18.28 14.81 2.13
CA THR A 300 -19.31 15.86 2.00
C THR A 300 -20.64 15.53 2.69
N GLY A 301 -20.75 14.39 3.33
CA GLY A 301 -21.91 13.93 4.11
C GLY A 301 -21.62 13.90 5.58
#